data_0e2704056a477ce93371cd05ab1c6c7e
#
_entry.id   0e2704056a477ce93371cd05ab1c6c7e
#
_cell.length_a   1.000
_cell.length_b   1.000
_cell.length_c   1.000
_cell.angle_alpha   90.00
_cell.angle_beta   90.00
_cell.angle_gamma   90.00
#
_symmetry.space_group_name_H-M   'P 1'
#
loop_
_entity.id
_entity.type
_entity.pdbx_description
1 polymer ?
#
loop_
_entity_poly.entity_id
_entity_poly.type
_entity_poly.pdbx_seq_one_letter_code
_entity_poly.pdbx_strand_id
1 'polypeptide(L)'
;MSVKKIAVVGAGTMGEGITQVVATSGIAVTMIDIVPAKLEKAQVAIRQSVERLYRRGSLTEEQMGHVDGIKVSDILSAAADADIVIEAATEDSKLKANIFSELDANTNPDAILATNTSSISITQIAAATQRPDKVVGMHFFNPVPLMGLVEIIRGMLTSNETMSSVINLSQALGKTPVDANDSPGFISNRILCPMLNEAIYT
;
A
#
# COMPACT_ATOMS: atom_id res chain seq x y z
N MET A 1 2.90 -7.22 -16.36
CA MET A 1 2.33 -8.31 -15.53
C MET A 1 0.87 -7.98 -15.25
N SER A 2 -0.06 -8.91 -15.37
CA SER A 2 -1.46 -8.68 -14.93
C SER A 2 -1.53 -9.01 -13.45
N VAL A 3 -1.71 -8.00 -12.60
CA VAL A 3 -1.85 -8.17 -11.15
C VAL A 3 -3.25 -8.71 -10.86
N LYS A 4 -3.33 -9.87 -10.21
CA LYS A 4 -4.58 -10.56 -9.87
C LYS A 4 -4.84 -10.65 -8.37
N LYS A 5 -3.77 -10.69 -7.58
CA LYS A 5 -3.84 -10.87 -6.13
C LYS A 5 -2.91 -9.88 -5.43
N ILE A 6 -3.43 -9.19 -4.44
CA ILE A 6 -2.66 -8.27 -3.61
C ILE A 6 -2.80 -8.70 -2.14
N ALA A 7 -1.70 -8.65 -1.40
CA ALA A 7 -1.73 -8.71 0.05
C ALA A 7 -1.46 -7.32 0.62
N VAL A 8 -2.20 -6.92 1.64
CA VAL A 8 -1.97 -5.66 2.38
C VAL A 8 -1.61 -6.01 3.81
N VAL A 9 -0.41 -5.65 4.24
CA VAL A 9 0.12 -5.92 5.59
C VAL A 9 -0.07 -4.70 6.46
N GLY A 10 -0.87 -4.85 7.52
CA GLY A 10 -1.33 -3.80 8.42
C GLY A 10 -2.81 -3.47 8.19
N ALA A 11 -3.63 -3.56 9.25
CA ALA A 11 -5.05 -3.23 9.25
C ALA A 11 -5.33 -1.90 9.99
N GLY A 12 -4.36 -0.97 9.97
CA GLY A 12 -4.55 0.42 10.42
C GLY A 12 -5.24 1.26 9.36
N THR A 13 -5.37 2.58 9.61
CA THR A 13 -6.07 3.54 8.74
C THR A 13 -5.62 3.46 7.27
N MET A 14 -4.30 3.34 7.02
CA MET A 14 -3.79 3.26 5.66
C MET A 14 -4.07 1.90 5.02
N GLY A 15 -3.76 0.79 5.74
CA GLY A 15 -4.00 -0.55 5.22
C GLY A 15 -5.48 -0.84 4.96
N GLU A 16 -6.38 -0.36 5.83
CA GLU A 16 -7.83 -0.37 5.63
C GLU A 16 -8.21 0.32 4.31
N GLY A 17 -7.74 1.56 4.13
CA GLY A 17 -8.05 2.34 2.93
C GLY A 17 -7.45 1.76 1.64
N ILE A 18 -6.23 1.22 1.69
CA ILE A 18 -5.57 0.54 0.56
C ILE A 18 -6.35 -0.73 0.20
N THR A 19 -6.70 -1.55 1.20
CA THR A 19 -7.51 -2.76 1.01
C THR A 19 -8.85 -2.44 0.35
N GLN A 20 -9.53 -1.38 0.83
CA GLN A 20 -10.79 -0.93 0.23
C GLN A 20 -10.64 -0.60 -1.26
N VAL A 21 -9.65 0.22 -1.61
CA VAL A 21 -9.45 0.65 -3.01
C VAL A 21 -9.09 -0.53 -3.91
N VAL A 22 -8.25 -1.45 -3.45
CA VAL A 22 -7.90 -2.67 -4.17
C VAL A 22 -9.15 -3.53 -4.41
N ALA A 23 -9.94 -3.78 -3.36
CA ALA A 23 -11.15 -4.59 -3.46
C ALA A 23 -12.18 -3.97 -4.42
N THR A 24 -12.50 -2.67 -4.25
CA THR A 24 -13.47 -1.97 -5.12
C THR A 24 -13.04 -1.88 -6.59
N SER A 25 -11.74 -2.08 -6.87
CA SER A 25 -11.22 -2.20 -8.25
C SER A 25 -11.34 -3.61 -8.84
N GLY A 26 -11.95 -4.57 -8.13
CA GLY A 26 -12.14 -5.94 -8.58
C GLY A 26 -10.91 -6.83 -8.48
N ILE A 27 -9.85 -6.39 -7.77
CA ILE A 27 -8.64 -7.18 -7.56
C ILE A 27 -8.78 -7.98 -6.26
N ALA A 28 -8.45 -9.27 -6.30
CA ALA A 28 -8.48 -10.11 -5.11
C ALA A 28 -7.48 -9.61 -4.06
N VAL A 29 -7.94 -9.42 -2.81
CA VAL A 29 -7.10 -8.87 -1.75
C VAL A 29 -7.19 -9.68 -0.46
N THR A 30 -6.02 -9.84 0.19
CA THR A 30 -5.91 -10.39 1.55
C THR A 30 -5.33 -9.32 2.46
N MET A 31 -6.06 -8.92 3.50
CA MET A 31 -5.59 -8.00 4.53
C MET A 31 -4.99 -8.79 5.69
N ILE A 32 -3.79 -8.42 6.13
CA ILE A 32 -3.02 -9.16 7.13
C ILE A 32 -2.65 -8.23 8.28
N ASP A 33 -2.96 -8.63 9.52
CA ASP A 33 -2.48 -7.93 10.73
C ASP A 33 -2.40 -8.94 11.88
N ILE A 34 -1.30 -8.94 12.63
CA ILE A 34 -1.07 -9.83 13.78
C ILE A 34 -2.08 -9.65 14.92
N VAL A 35 -2.90 -8.59 14.89
CA VAL A 35 -3.92 -8.29 15.88
C VAL A 35 -5.30 -8.55 15.28
N PRO A 36 -5.97 -9.70 15.55
CA PRO A 36 -7.27 -10.04 14.94
C PRO A 36 -8.35 -8.97 15.13
N ALA A 37 -8.39 -8.32 16.29
CA ALA A 37 -9.35 -7.25 16.57
C ALA A 37 -9.21 -6.03 15.62
N LYS A 38 -8.00 -5.77 15.08
CA LYS A 38 -7.81 -4.74 14.06
C LYS A 38 -8.40 -5.16 12.72
N LEU A 39 -8.28 -6.43 12.35
CA LEU A 39 -8.86 -6.97 11.12
C LEU A 39 -10.40 -6.85 11.14
N GLU A 40 -11.04 -7.26 12.23
CA GLU A 40 -12.48 -7.14 12.41
C GLU A 40 -12.95 -5.69 12.31
N LYS A 41 -12.26 -4.79 13.03
CA LYS A 41 -12.55 -3.35 12.98
C LYS A 41 -12.40 -2.78 11.55
N ALA A 42 -11.33 -3.14 10.85
CA ALA A 42 -11.07 -2.68 9.49
C ALA A 42 -12.14 -3.18 8.51
N GLN A 43 -12.57 -4.44 8.60
CA GLN A 43 -13.66 -4.96 7.76
C GLN A 43 -14.97 -4.19 7.95
N VAL A 44 -15.33 -3.88 9.20
CA VAL A 44 -16.51 -3.05 9.50
C VAL A 44 -16.37 -1.65 8.92
N ALA A 45 -15.22 -1.02 9.10
CA ALA A 45 -14.95 0.33 8.62
C ALA A 45 -14.97 0.41 7.09
N ILE A 46 -14.39 -0.58 6.39
CA ILE A 46 -14.43 -0.69 4.93
C ILE A 46 -15.87 -0.77 4.43
N ARG A 47 -16.69 -1.67 5.00
CA ARG A 47 -18.11 -1.81 4.61
C ARG A 47 -18.87 -0.50 4.78
N GLN A 48 -18.72 0.16 5.92
CA GLN A 48 -19.37 1.46 6.17
C GLN A 48 -18.87 2.56 5.21
N SER A 49 -17.60 2.57 4.89
CA SER A 49 -17.00 3.52 3.95
C SER A 49 -17.55 3.32 2.53
N VAL A 50 -17.57 2.07 2.07
CA VAL A 50 -18.05 1.69 0.74
C VAL A 50 -19.55 1.99 0.59
N GLU A 51 -20.36 1.69 1.61
CA GLU A 51 -21.78 2.02 1.61
C GLU A 51 -22.02 3.54 1.50
N ARG A 52 -21.24 4.36 2.21
CA ARG A 52 -21.32 5.83 2.10
C ARG A 52 -20.95 6.31 0.70
N LEU A 53 -19.92 5.73 0.07
CA LEU A 53 -19.51 6.10 -1.28
C LEU A 53 -20.53 5.66 -2.33
N TYR A 54 -21.12 4.48 -2.19
CA TYR A 54 -22.22 4.01 -3.02
C TYR A 54 -23.43 4.93 -2.95
N ARG A 55 -23.89 5.28 -1.75
CA ARG A 55 -25.02 6.21 -1.54
C ARG A 55 -24.78 7.60 -2.15
N ARG A 56 -23.51 8.01 -2.30
CA ARG A 56 -23.13 9.28 -2.96
C ARG A 56 -22.96 9.14 -4.47
N GLY A 57 -23.16 7.96 -5.04
CA GLY A 57 -22.94 7.69 -6.46
C GLY A 57 -21.48 7.64 -6.88
N SER A 58 -20.53 7.50 -5.92
CA SER A 58 -19.09 7.42 -6.21
C SER A 58 -18.62 6.00 -6.51
N LEU A 59 -19.42 4.98 -6.19
CA LEU A 59 -19.20 3.57 -6.51
C LEU A 59 -20.45 2.97 -7.14
N THR A 60 -20.26 1.98 -7.99
CA THR A 60 -21.35 1.14 -8.50
C THR A 60 -21.71 0.03 -7.49
N GLU A 61 -22.86 -0.62 -7.67
CA GLU A 61 -23.26 -1.78 -6.87
C GLU A 61 -22.28 -2.93 -7.00
N GLU A 62 -21.75 -3.18 -8.20
CA GLU A 62 -20.71 -4.17 -8.47
C GLU A 62 -19.46 -3.89 -7.66
N GLN A 63 -18.94 -2.65 -7.71
CA GLN A 63 -17.78 -2.23 -6.94
C GLN A 63 -18.00 -2.36 -5.43
N MET A 64 -19.19 -2.05 -4.95
CA MET A 64 -19.56 -2.25 -3.55
C MET A 64 -19.54 -3.74 -3.18
N GLY A 65 -20.08 -4.61 -4.05
CA GLY A 65 -20.10 -6.06 -3.81
C GLY A 65 -18.73 -6.72 -3.73
N HIS A 66 -17.72 -6.16 -4.41
CA HIS A 66 -16.36 -6.73 -4.39
C HIS A 66 -15.75 -6.79 -2.99
N VAL A 67 -16.14 -5.94 -2.04
CA VAL A 67 -15.58 -5.92 -0.68
C VAL A 67 -15.93 -7.16 0.14
N ASP A 68 -16.97 -7.89 -0.23
CA ASP A 68 -17.32 -9.16 0.41
C ASP A 68 -16.30 -10.26 0.13
N GLY A 69 -15.49 -10.10 -0.92
CA GLY A 69 -14.38 -10.99 -1.27
C GLY A 69 -13.09 -10.73 -0.51
N ILE A 70 -13.01 -9.71 0.36
CA ILE A 70 -11.81 -9.41 1.15
C ILE A 70 -11.51 -10.57 2.10
N LYS A 71 -10.34 -11.17 1.94
CA LYS A 71 -9.82 -12.17 2.89
C LYS A 71 -9.04 -11.47 4.00
N VAL A 72 -9.02 -12.08 5.18
CA VAL A 72 -8.23 -11.60 6.32
C VAL A 72 -7.39 -12.73 6.90
N SER A 73 -6.23 -12.40 7.45
CA SER A 73 -5.35 -13.37 8.12
C SER A 73 -4.50 -12.67 9.18
N ASP A 74 -4.16 -13.39 10.22
CA ASP A 74 -3.24 -12.94 11.27
C ASP A 74 -1.80 -13.46 11.09
N ILE A 75 -1.54 -14.21 10.01
CA ILE A 75 -0.22 -14.75 9.68
C ILE A 75 0.30 -14.20 8.34
N LEU A 76 1.57 -13.82 8.31
CA LEU A 76 2.19 -13.17 7.16
C LEU A 76 2.30 -14.10 5.94
N SER A 77 2.38 -15.43 6.15
CA SER A 77 2.41 -16.41 5.07
C SER A 77 1.14 -16.44 4.20
N ALA A 78 0.05 -15.81 4.64
CA ALA A 78 -1.13 -15.61 3.78
C ALA A 78 -0.85 -14.71 2.55
N ALA A 79 0.31 -14.05 2.50
CA ALA A 79 0.78 -13.29 1.34
C ALA A 79 1.50 -14.15 0.29
N ALA A 80 1.69 -15.46 0.52
CA ALA A 80 2.55 -16.32 -0.31
C ALA A 80 2.20 -16.35 -1.81
N ASP A 81 0.92 -16.24 -2.16
CA ASP A 81 0.44 -16.28 -3.54
C ASP A 81 0.08 -14.88 -4.12
N ALA A 82 0.48 -13.80 -3.43
CA ALA A 82 0.27 -12.44 -3.90
C ALA A 82 1.24 -12.08 -5.04
N ASP A 83 0.75 -11.37 -6.05
CA ASP A 83 1.58 -10.76 -7.10
C ASP A 83 2.31 -9.51 -6.57
N ILE A 84 1.61 -8.77 -5.68
CA ILE A 84 2.15 -7.58 -5.03
C ILE A 84 1.75 -7.61 -3.54
N VAL A 85 2.71 -7.33 -2.67
CA VAL A 85 2.44 -7.09 -1.24
C VAL A 85 2.63 -5.60 -0.96
N ILE A 86 1.64 -4.96 -0.32
CA ILE A 86 1.70 -3.55 0.09
C ILE A 86 1.76 -3.50 1.62
N GLU A 87 2.92 -3.16 2.16
CA GLU A 87 3.11 -3.02 3.60
C GLU A 87 2.67 -1.63 4.06
N ALA A 88 1.78 -1.59 5.04
CA ALA A 88 1.21 -0.39 5.67
C ALA A 88 1.17 -0.52 7.22
N ALA A 89 2.16 -1.19 7.80
CA ALA A 89 2.33 -1.33 9.25
C ALA A 89 2.87 -0.04 9.90
N THR A 90 3.13 -0.11 11.20
CA THR A 90 3.68 1.02 11.98
C THR A 90 4.97 1.58 11.36
N GLU A 91 5.12 2.91 11.42
CA GLU A 91 6.28 3.63 10.85
C GLU A 91 7.52 3.45 11.75
N ASP A 92 8.11 2.27 11.69
CA ASP A 92 9.32 1.87 12.39
C ASP A 92 10.24 1.11 11.44
N SER A 93 11.48 1.58 11.26
CA SER A 93 12.43 1.06 10.28
C SER A 93 12.85 -0.39 10.55
N LYS A 94 12.99 -0.77 11.83
CA LYS A 94 13.38 -2.13 12.21
C LYS A 94 12.22 -3.10 11.98
N LEU A 95 11.01 -2.70 12.37
CA LEU A 95 9.80 -3.49 12.11
C LEU A 95 9.61 -3.73 10.62
N LYS A 96 9.71 -2.68 9.80
CA LYS A 96 9.57 -2.81 8.34
C LYS A 96 10.64 -3.71 7.74
N ALA A 97 11.91 -3.57 8.14
CA ALA A 97 12.98 -4.46 7.70
C ALA A 97 12.69 -5.93 8.04
N ASN A 98 12.19 -6.22 9.24
CA ASN A 98 11.82 -7.58 9.65
C ASN A 98 10.64 -8.12 8.81
N ILE A 99 9.59 -7.32 8.60
CA ILE A 99 8.45 -7.69 7.75
C ILE A 99 8.93 -7.98 6.32
N PHE A 100 9.80 -7.14 5.75
CA PHE A 100 10.30 -7.34 4.40
C PHE A 100 11.19 -8.58 4.27
N SER A 101 12.04 -8.87 5.27
CA SER A 101 12.82 -10.11 5.30
C SER A 101 11.92 -11.35 5.37
N GLU A 102 10.85 -11.31 6.17
CA GLU A 102 9.90 -12.41 6.28
C GLU A 102 9.05 -12.57 5.00
N LEU A 103 8.60 -11.47 4.40
CA LEU A 103 7.90 -11.48 3.11
C LEU A 103 8.79 -12.04 2.00
N ASP A 104 10.06 -11.63 1.97
CA ASP A 104 11.05 -12.14 0.99
C ASP A 104 11.18 -13.65 1.05
N ALA A 105 11.20 -14.22 2.24
CA ALA A 105 11.32 -15.67 2.45
C ALA A 105 10.02 -16.45 2.15
N ASN A 106 8.85 -15.83 2.28
CA ASN A 106 7.55 -16.53 2.29
C ASN A 106 6.64 -16.21 1.09
N THR A 107 7.03 -15.28 0.20
CA THR A 107 6.25 -14.95 -1.00
C THR A 107 6.90 -15.46 -2.28
N ASN A 108 6.10 -15.54 -3.35
CA ASN A 108 6.62 -15.89 -4.67
C ASN A 108 7.85 -15.01 -5.00
N PRO A 109 8.97 -15.58 -5.48
CA PRO A 109 10.15 -14.82 -5.88
C PRO A 109 9.88 -13.71 -6.90
N ASP A 110 8.79 -13.81 -7.66
CA ASP A 110 8.38 -12.79 -8.63
C ASP A 110 7.48 -11.71 -8.03
N ALA A 111 7.01 -11.86 -6.80
CA ALA A 111 6.17 -10.87 -6.14
C ALA A 111 6.93 -9.56 -5.90
N ILE A 112 6.26 -8.44 -6.18
CA ILE A 112 6.74 -7.09 -5.83
C ILE A 112 6.40 -6.81 -4.36
N LEU A 113 7.37 -6.28 -3.63
CA LEU A 113 7.21 -5.87 -2.24
C LEU A 113 7.19 -4.34 -2.18
N ALA A 114 6.00 -3.78 -1.92
CA ALA A 114 5.80 -2.34 -1.82
C ALA A 114 5.64 -1.91 -0.35
N THR A 115 6.10 -0.72 0.01
CA THR A 115 5.86 -0.11 1.33
C THR A 115 5.12 1.21 1.19
N ASN A 116 4.16 1.46 2.09
CA ASN A 116 3.44 2.73 2.18
C ASN A 116 4.11 3.71 3.15
N THR A 117 5.39 3.53 3.47
CA THR A 117 6.12 4.48 4.34
C THR A 117 6.03 5.90 3.80
N SER A 118 6.02 6.88 4.73
CA SER A 118 6.01 8.30 4.39
C SER A 118 7.40 8.94 4.42
N SER A 119 8.41 8.25 4.96
CA SER A 119 9.71 8.88 5.26
C SER A 119 10.90 7.93 5.31
N ILE A 120 10.69 6.62 5.51
CA ILE A 120 11.77 5.64 5.62
C ILE A 120 12.31 5.35 4.22
N SER A 121 13.64 5.32 4.07
CA SER A 121 14.30 5.03 2.81
C SER A 121 13.91 3.66 2.25
N ILE A 122 13.42 3.64 1.02
CA ILE A 122 13.07 2.42 0.29
C ILE A 122 14.32 1.56 0.09
N THR A 123 15.46 2.20 -0.18
CA THR A 123 16.76 1.54 -0.34
C THR A 123 17.17 0.79 0.94
N GLN A 124 16.93 1.39 2.13
CA GLN A 124 17.22 0.73 3.40
C GLN A 124 16.29 -0.46 3.66
N ILE A 125 14.99 -0.34 3.33
CA ILE A 125 14.05 -1.45 3.45
C ILE A 125 14.43 -2.57 2.49
N ALA A 126 14.77 -2.24 1.25
CA ALA A 126 15.17 -3.20 0.21
C ALA A 126 16.42 -4.02 0.60
N ALA A 127 17.32 -3.43 1.37
CA ALA A 127 18.53 -4.11 1.86
C ALA A 127 18.23 -5.29 2.82
N ALA A 128 17.00 -5.39 3.35
CA ALA A 128 16.55 -6.53 4.15
C ALA A 128 16.08 -7.73 3.31
N THR A 129 16.11 -7.63 1.97
CA THR A 129 15.61 -8.65 1.03
C THR A 129 16.71 -9.16 0.09
N GLN A 130 16.50 -10.33 -0.52
CA GLN A 130 17.37 -10.86 -1.57
C GLN A 130 16.93 -10.42 -2.98
N ARG A 131 15.84 -9.62 -3.10
CA ARG A 131 15.27 -9.09 -4.35
C ARG A 131 15.07 -7.58 -4.27
N PRO A 132 16.11 -6.77 -4.02
CA PRO A 132 15.98 -5.33 -3.87
C PRO A 132 15.47 -4.63 -5.14
N ASP A 133 15.59 -5.26 -6.30
CA ASP A 133 15.03 -4.82 -7.58
C ASP A 133 13.50 -4.89 -7.64
N LYS A 134 12.86 -5.70 -6.78
CA LYS A 134 11.41 -5.84 -6.64
C LYS A 134 10.84 -5.09 -5.44
N VAL A 135 11.64 -4.29 -4.76
CA VAL A 135 11.19 -3.42 -3.66
C VAL A 135 10.95 -2.00 -4.15
N VAL A 136 9.82 -1.41 -3.73
CA VAL A 136 9.37 -0.09 -4.19
C VAL A 136 8.55 0.62 -3.11
N GLY A 137 8.54 1.95 -3.10
CA GLY A 137 7.60 2.73 -2.31
C GLY A 137 6.29 2.96 -3.07
N MET A 138 5.15 2.77 -2.39
CA MET A 138 3.82 3.15 -2.87
C MET A 138 3.15 3.99 -1.77
N HIS A 139 3.45 5.28 -1.74
CA HIS A 139 2.97 6.19 -0.71
C HIS A 139 1.60 6.74 -1.07
N PHE A 140 0.57 6.17 -0.46
CA PHE A 140 -0.82 6.62 -0.55
C PHE A 140 -1.10 7.74 0.44
N PHE A 141 -2.11 8.56 0.15
CA PHE A 141 -2.53 9.67 1.00
C PHE A 141 -3.85 9.40 1.69
N ASN A 142 -3.96 9.81 2.94
CA ASN A 142 -5.18 9.65 3.75
C ASN A 142 -6.19 10.77 3.47
N PRO A 143 -7.47 10.47 3.27
CA PRO A 143 -8.15 9.16 3.16
C PRO A 143 -7.91 8.48 1.81
N VAL A 144 -7.39 7.25 1.80
CA VAL A 144 -6.99 6.54 0.56
C VAL A 144 -8.11 6.46 -0.50
N PRO A 145 -9.38 6.19 -0.14
CA PRO A 145 -10.45 6.13 -1.14
C PRO A 145 -10.74 7.47 -1.84
N LEU A 146 -10.40 8.59 -1.21
CA LEU A 146 -10.72 9.94 -1.73
C LEU A 146 -9.52 10.61 -2.40
N MET A 147 -8.31 10.35 -1.91
CA MET A 147 -7.09 10.96 -2.42
C MET A 147 -6.65 10.31 -3.72
N GLY A 148 -6.50 11.10 -4.78
CA GLY A 148 -6.13 10.60 -6.10
C GLY A 148 -4.65 10.32 -6.29
N LEU A 149 -3.77 10.97 -5.51
CA LEU A 149 -2.32 10.88 -5.67
C LEU A 149 -1.75 9.62 -5.02
N VAL A 150 -0.77 8.99 -5.69
CA VAL A 150 0.15 8.01 -5.11
C VAL A 150 1.57 8.36 -5.56
N GLU A 151 2.49 8.59 -4.64
CA GLU A 151 3.90 8.69 -4.96
C GLU A 151 4.48 7.29 -5.11
N ILE A 152 5.19 7.05 -6.21
CA ILE A 152 5.91 5.80 -6.49
C ILE A 152 7.39 6.06 -6.30
N ILE A 153 7.95 5.55 -5.22
CA ILE A 153 9.32 5.89 -4.82
C ILE A 153 10.27 4.80 -5.27
N ARG A 154 11.22 5.21 -6.12
CA ARG A 154 12.27 4.36 -6.64
C ARG A 154 13.41 4.24 -5.65
N GLY A 155 13.63 3.06 -5.06
CA GLY A 155 14.87 2.75 -4.34
C GLY A 155 16.05 2.59 -5.30
N MET A 156 17.27 2.54 -4.74
CA MET A 156 18.51 2.52 -5.53
C MET A 156 18.57 1.37 -6.56
N LEU A 157 18.03 0.21 -6.22
CA LEU A 157 18.07 -0.99 -7.06
C LEU A 157 16.71 -1.35 -7.66
N THR A 158 15.65 -0.58 -7.40
CA THR A 158 14.31 -0.85 -7.95
C THR A 158 14.34 -0.88 -9.46
N SER A 159 13.89 -1.98 -10.08
CA SER A 159 13.93 -2.18 -11.54
C SER A 159 12.87 -1.33 -12.26
N ASN A 160 13.07 -1.11 -13.55
CA ASN A 160 12.08 -0.44 -14.41
C ASN A 160 10.79 -1.25 -14.55
N GLU A 161 10.90 -2.58 -14.53
CA GLU A 161 9.76 -3.51 -14.57
C GLU A 161 8.91 -3.37 -13.33
N THR A 162 9.53 -3.28 -12.15
CA THR A 162 8.85 -3.04 -10.87
C THR A 162 8.14 -1.69 -10.88
N MET A 163 8.84 -0.62 -11.28
CA MET A 163 8.24 0.72 -11.40
C MET A 163 7.03 0.71 -12.34
N SER A 164 7.19 0.14 -13.54
CA SER A 164 6.10 0.08 -14.54
C SER A 164 4.89 -0.71 -14.01
N SER A 165 5.13 -1.80 -13.29
CA SER A 165 4.07 -2.65 -12.73
C SER A 165 3.24 -1.89 -11.69
N VAL A 166 3.88 -1.17 -10.76
CA VAL A 166 3.16 -0.43 -9.70
C VAL A 166 2.52 0.86 -10.23
N ILE A 167 3.09 1.49 -11.25
CA ILE A 167 2.47 2.62 -11.96
C ILE A 167 1.17 2.15 -12.64
N ASN A 168 1.21 1.06 -13.38
CA ASN A 168 0.03 0.48 -14.02
C ASN A 168 -1.02 0.05 -12.98
N LEU A 169 -0.60 -0.57 -11.88
CA LEU A 169 -1.51 -0.89 -10.77
C LEU A 169 -2.16 0.37 -10.23
N SER A 170 -1.40 1.42 -9.92
CA SER A 170 -1.95 2.67 -9.39
C SER A 170 -3.01 3.27 -10.31
N GLN A 171 -2.79 3.26 -11.62
CA GLN A 171 -3.76 3.70 -12.61
C GLN A 171 -5.01 2.81 -12.62
N ALA A 172 -4.85 1.49 -12.55
CA ALA A 172 -5.97 0.54 -12.44
C ALA A 172 -6.80 0.74 -11.16
N LEU A 173 -6.18 1.21 -10.08
CA LEU A 173 -6.84 1.61 -8.84
C LEU A 173 -7.50 3.01 -8.92
N GLY A 174 -7.53 3.65 -10.10
CA GLY A 174 -8.08 5.00 -10.29
C GLY A 174 -7.22 6.10 -9.66
N LYS A 175 -5.93 5.84 -9.43
CA LYS A 175 -4.99 6.80 -8.84
C LYS A 175 -4.11 7.44 -9.91
N THR A 176 -3.55 8.61 -9.59
CA THR A 176 -2.53 9.30 -10.37
C THR A 176 -1.16 9.00 -9.77
N PRO A 177 -0.36 8.10 -10.37
CA PRO A 177 0.99 7.84 -9.91
C PRO A 177 1.94 8.97 -10.28
N VAL A 178 2.82 9.32 -9.36
CA VAL A 178 3.92 10.28 -9.58
C VAL A 178 5.23 9.62 -9.17
N ASP A 179 6.18 9.54 -10.09
CA ASP A 179 7.51 8.97 -9.86
C ASP A 179 8.33 9.90 -8.95
N ALA A 180 8.90 9.37 -7.89
CA ALA A 180 9.67 10.08 -6.90
C ALA A 180 10.99 9.35 -6.58
N ASN A 181 12.04 10.10 -6.30
CA ASN A 181 13.29 9.57 -5.81
C ASN A 181 13.19 9.22 -4.31
N ASP A 182 14.00 8.24 -3.89
CA ASP A 182 14.17 7.85 -2.49
C ASP A 182 14.97 8.93 -1.72
N SER A 183 14.29 10.04 -1.48
CA SER A 183 14.82 11.22 -0.76
C SER A 183 13.96 11.50 0.46
N PRO A 184 14.52 12.06 1.56
CA PRO A 184 13.76 12.37 2.76
C PRO A 184 12.50 13.20 2.50
N GLY A 185 11.33 12.65 2.87
CA GLY A 185 10.01 13.26 2.66
C GLY A 185 9.48 13.18 1.23
N PHE A 186 10.16 12.43 0.35
CA PHE A 186 9.82 12.23 -1.06
C PHE A 186 9.56 13.55 -1.78
N ILE A 187 8.40 13.77 -2.39
CA ILE A 187 8.02 15.05 -2.99
C ILE A 187 7.12 15.84 -2.05
N SER A 188 5.99 15.24 -1.66
CA SER A 188 4.91 15.97 -0.95
C SER A 188 5.34 16.48 0.42
N ASN A 189 5.91 15.61 1.27
CA ASN A 189 6.34 16.01 2.60
C ASN A 189 7.56 16.94 2.56
N ARG A 190 8.45 16.76 1.58
CA ARG A 190 9.61 17.62 1.39
C ARG A 190 9.23 19.07 1.06
N ILE A 191 8.08 19.26 0.41
CA ILE A 191 7.54 20.60 0.11
C ILE A 191 6.66 21.09 1.27
N LEU A 192 5.71 20.25 1.72
CA LEU A 192 4.69 20.65 2.67
C LEU A 192 5.25 20.95 4.06
N CYS A 193 6.14 20.11 4.59
CA CYS A 193 6.65 20.30 5.95
C CYS A 193 7.44 21.61 6.12
N PRO A 194 8.39 21.96 5.24
CA PRO A 194 9.06 23.26 5.31
C PRO A 194 8.10 24.45 5.10
N MET A 195 7.12 24.32 4.18
CA MET A 195 6.13 25.35 3.93
C MET A 195 5.27 25.63 5.17
N LEU A 196 4.78 24.58 5.84
CA LEU A 196 4.01 24.73 7.09
C LEU A 196 4.86 25.32 8.21
N ASN A 197 6.11 24.87 8.34
CA ASN A 197 7.04 25.38 9.34
C ASN A 197 7.29 26.88 9.12
N GLU A 198 7.55 27.33 7.89
CA GLU A 198 7.73 28.73 7.55
C GLU A 198 6.46 29.55 7.83
N ALA A 199 5.30 29.03 7.48
CA ALA A 199 4.03 29.71 7.74
C ALA A 199 3.71 29.88 9.23
N ILE A 200 4.28 29.06 10.11
CA ILE A 200 4.13 29.20 11.57
C ILE A 200 5.04 30.33 12.11
N TYR A 201 6.19 30.54 11.48
CA TYR A 201 7.14 31.60 11.88
C TYR A 201 6.79 32.99 11.31
N THR A 202 5.84 33.10 10.38
CA THR A 202 5.36 34.36 9.79
C THR A 202 4.20 34.94 10.58
#